data_99f2fe801b9ecc51234a806ed4b360b6
#
_entry.id   99f2fe801b9ecc51234a806ed4b360b6
#
_cell.length_a   1.000
_cell.length_b   1.000
_cell.length_c   1.000
_cell.angle_alpha   90.00
_cell.angle_beta   90.00
_cell.angle_gamma   90.00
#
_symmetry.space_group_name_H-M   'P 1'
#
loop_
_entity.id
_entity.type
_entity.pdbx_description
1 polymer ?
#
loop_
_entity_poly.entity_id
_entity_poly.type
_entity_poly.pdbx_seq_one_letter_code
_entity_poly.pdbx_strand_id
1 'polypeptide(L)'
;MKNRPKPYRVITDSEVEKYAEVHSTAESEVLTKLIQGSDEELDYIDMLSGPLVGNLLQILVQLSGAKNCLEIGTFTGYSAIKMAEFLPTGGRIDTIERNIRYQKIAQENFQKYGFDDRIQLIKANAREEITKLNKIYDLIYLDADKLYYQHYYDHCIPILKSGGILIADNVLW
;
A
#
# COMPACT_ATOMS: atom_id res chain seq x y z
N MET A 1 -18.10 9.11 7.24
CA MET A 1 -17.47 9.34 5.91
C MET A 1 -18.11 10.55 5.25
N LYS A 2 -17.35 11.57 4.93
CA LYS A 2 -17.84 12.74 4.20
C LYS A 2 -18.18 12.29 2.78
N ASN A 3 -19.45 12.47 2.39
CA ASN A 3 -19.97 12.09 1.05
C ASN A 3 -19.39 13.07 0.01
N ARG A 4 -18.19 12.79 -0.51
CA ARG A 4 -17.54 13.61 -1.56
C ARG A 4 -17.76 12.94 -2.91
N PRO A 5 -18.12 13.68 -3.99
CA PRO A 5 -18.21 13.09 -5.30
C PRO A 5 -16.83 12.57 -5.73
N LYS A 6 -16.74 11.29 -6.06
CA LYS A 6 -15.53 10.68 -6.61
C LYS A 6 -15.18 11.38 -7.94
N PRO A 7 -14.00 11.95 -8.12
CA PRO A 7 -13.64 12.71 -9.33
C PRO A 7 -13.34 11.81 -10.54
N TYR A 8 -13.39 10.49 -10.39
CA TYR A 8 -13.07 9.51 -11.40
C TYR A 8 -14.30 8.68 -11.80
N ARG A 9 -14.24 8.12 -13.00
CA ARG A 9 -15.30 7.26 -13.53
C ARG A 9 -15.40 6.01 -12.66
N VAL A 10 -16.59 5.76 -12.10
CA VAL A 10 -16.87 4.50 -11.39
C VAL A 10 -16.96 3.40 -12.45
N ILE A 11 -16.11 2.38 -12.34
CA ILE A 11 -16.03 1.25 -13.25
C ILE A 11 -16.95 0.12 -12.78
N THR A 12 -17.09 -0.03 -11.46
CA THR A 12 -17.90 -1.08 -10.83
C THR A 12 -19.22 -0.50 -10.34
N ASP A 13 -20.30 -1.24 -10.50
CA ASP A 13 -21.60 -0.91 -9.91
C ASP A 13 -21.48 -0.84 -8.38
N SER A 14 -22.06 0.20 -7.78
CA SER A 14 -21.95 0.46 -6.34
C SER A 14 -22.54 -0.64 -5.46
N GLU A 15 -23.57 -1.36 -5.93
CA GLU A 15 -24.15 -2.48 -5.21
C GLU A 15 -23.23 -3.71 -5.24
N VAL A 16 -22.49 -3.90 -6.34
CA VAL A 16 -21.49 -4.97 -6.46
C VAL A 16 -20.30 -4.66 -5.55
N GLU A 17 -19.81 -3.41 -5.53
CA GLU A 17 -18.72 -2.97 -4.64
C GLU A 17 -19.12 -3.18 -3.17
N LYS A 18 -20.30 -2.72 -2.78
CA LYS A 18 -20.83 -2.89 -1.43
C LYS A 18 -21.03 -4.37 -1.05
N TYR A 19 -21.50 -5.21 -1.98
CA TYR A 19 -21.59 -6.64 -1.75
C TYR A 19 -20.22 -7.24 -1.47
N ALA A 20 -19.21 -6.90 -2.26
CA ALA A 20 -17.85 -7.38 -2.08
C ALA A 20 -17.27 -6.93 -0.73
N GLU A 21 -17.48 -5.67 -0.32
CA GLU A 21 -17.02 -5.17 0.99
C GLU A 21 -17.66 -5.94 2.15
N VAL A 22 -18.98 -6.12 2.12
CA VAL A 22 -19.71 -6.80 3.22
C VAL A 22 -19.35 -8.28 3.34
N HIS A 23 -18.95 -8.92 2.23
CA HIS A 23 -18.58 -10.34 2.19
C HIS A 23 -17.05 -10.57 2.26
N SER A 24 -16.27 -9.51 2.40
CA SER A 24 -14.83 -9.59 2.61
C SER A 24 -14.46 -9.60 4.09
N THR A 25 -13.24 -10.00 4.40
CA THR A 25 -12.71 -9.96 5.77
C THR A 25 -12.73 -8.53 6.28
N ALA A 26 -13.28 -8.32 7.48
CA ALA A 26 -13.29 -7.02 8.14
C ALA A 26 -11.87 -6.54 8.44
N GLU A 27 -11.69 -5.22 8.47
CA GLU A 27 -10.42 -4.63 8.87
C GLU A 27 -10.07 -4.95 10.33
N SER A 28 -8.78 -5.07 10.60
CA SER A 28 -8.26 -5.16 11.97
C SER A 28 -8.61 -3.90 12.77
N GLU A 29 -8.60 -4.01 14.11
CA GLU A 29 -8.80 -2.86 14.98
C GLU A 29 -7.76 -1.75 14.72
N VAL A 30 -6.53 -2.13 14.39
CA VAL A 30 -5.45 -1.22 14.03
C VAL A 30 -5.81 -0.42 12.78
N LEU A 31 -6.17 -1.10 11.70
CA LEU A 31 -6.51 -0.45 10.44
C LEU A 31 -7.78 0.38 10.52
N THR A 32 -8.77 -0.07 11.29
CA THR A 32 -9.98 0.73 11.56
C THR A 32 -9.62 2.06 12.24
N LYS A 33 -8.76 2.04 13.27
CA LYS A 33 -8.30 3.26 13.96
C LYS A 33 -7.44 4.15 13.06
N LEU A 34 -6.60 3.55 12.20
CA LEU A 34 -5.79 4.29 11.24
C LEU A 34 -6.66 5.04 10.22
N ILE A 35 -7.68 4.37 9.67
CA ILE A 35 -8.63 4.96 8.72
C ILE A 35 -9.36 6.14 9.37
N GLN A 36 -9.88 5.96 10.59
CA GLN A 36 -10.56 7.01 11.34
C GLN A 36 -9.65 8.22 11.59
N GLY A 37 -8.43 7.99 12.09
CA GLY A 37 -7.45 9.05 12.31
C GLY A 37 -7.07 9.78 11.02
N SER A 38 -6.92 9.05 9.91
CA SER A 38 -6.65 9.66 8.61
C SER A 38 -7.81 10.53 8.11
N ASP A 39 -9.07 10.15 8.36
CA ASP A 39 -10.26 10.94 7.99
C ASP A 39 -10.36 12.24 8.79
N GLU A 40 -9.87 12.26 10.01
CA GLU A 40 -9.82 13.45 10.86
C GLU A 40 -8.72 14.42 10.44
N GLU A 41 -7.54 13.92 10.03
CA GLU A 41 -6.36 14.73 9.77
C GLU A 41 -6.22 15.18 8.31
N LEU A 42 -6.83 14.46 7.36
CA LEU A 42 -6.60 14.66 5.93
C LEU A 42 -7.87 15.09 5.19
N ASP A 43 -7.69 16.02 4.25
CA ASP A 43 -8.76 16.45 3.35
C ASP A 43 -9.08 15.42 2.24
N TYR A 44 -8.17 14.49 1.98
CA TYR A 44 -8.23 13.51 0.88
C TYR A 44 -7.99 12.08 1.37
N ILE A 45 -8.97 11.49 2.06
CA ILE A 45 -8.92 10.08 2.47
C ILE A 45 -9.09 9.12 1.27
N ASP A 46 -9.63 9.61 0.17
CA ASP A 46 -9.85 8.83 -1.08
C ASP A 46 -8.55 8.28 -1.70
N MET A 47 -7.40 8.68 -1.18
CA MET A 47 -6.09 8.12 -1.55
C MET A 47 -5.75 6.80 -0.83
N LEU A 48 -6.55 6.37 0.15
CA LEU A 48 -6.37 5.04 0.76
C LEU A 48 -6.83 3.95 -0.21
N SER A 49 -6.05 2.89 -0.34
CA SER A 49 -6.38 1.75 -1.21
C SER A 49 -7.71 1.08 -0.87
N GLY A 50 -8.14 1.19 0.39
CA GLY A 50 -9.42 0.66 0.87
C GLY A 50 -9.44 -0.85 1.14
N PRO A 51 -10.55 -1.36 1.75
CA PRO A 51 -10.60 -2.72 2.26
C PRO A 51 -10.48 -3.81 1.19
N LEU A 52 -11.04 -3.62 0.00
CA LEU A 52 -11.00 -4.63 -1.07
C LEU A 52 -9.58 -4.83 -1.59
N VAL A 53 -8.86 -3.74 -1.88
CA VAL A 53 -7.45 -3.79 -2.30
C VAL A 53 -6.59 -4.31 -1.16
N GLY A 54 -6.81 -3.83 0.07
CA GLY A 54 -6.10 -4.31 1.24
C GLY A 54 -6.23 -5.82 1.46
N ASN A 55 -7.43 -6.37 1.34
CA ASN A 55 -7.67 -7.81 1.45
C ASN A 55 -7.01 -8.60 0.31
N LEU A 56 -6.98 -8.05 -0.91
CA LEU A 56 -6.25 -8.67 -2.02
C LEU A 56 -4.75 -8.72 -1.72
N LEU A 57 -4.15 -7.63 -1.25
CA LEU A 57 -2.74 -7.58 -0.86
C LEU A 57 -2.43 -8.60 0.25
N GLN A 58 -3.28 -8.69 1.27
CA GLN A 58 -3.19 -9.69 2.33
C GLN A 58 -3.15 -11.11 1.77
N ILE A 59 -4.11 -11.46 0.92
CA ILE A 59 -4.20 -12.80 0.30
C ILE A 59 -2.94 -13.11 -0.49
N LEU A 60 -2.44 -12.16 -1.29
CA LEU A 60 -1.24 -12.34 -2.10
C LEU A 60 0.01 -12.51 -1.25
N VAL A 61 0.16 -11.76 -0.15
CA VAL A 61 1.25 -11.96 0.83
C VAL A 61 1.19 -13.35 1.43
N GLN A 62 0.02 -13.81 1.87
CA GLN A 62 -0.15 -15.12 2.49
C GLN A 62 0.11 -16.27 1.50
N LEU A 63 -0.48 -16.22 0.31
CA LEU A 63 -0.35 -17.28 -0.70
C LEU A 63 1.06 -17.41 -1.26
N SER A 64 1.75 -16.27 -1.47
CA SER A 64 3.13 -16.27 -1.98
C SER A 64 4.17 -16.59 -0.91
N GLY A 65 3.81 -16.45 0.37
CA GLY A 65 4.77 -16.53 1.47
C GLY A 65 5.84 -15.44 1.41
N ALA A 66 5.52 -14.30 0.80
CA ALA A 66 6.43 -13.16 0.62
C ALA A 66 7.03 -12.72 1.96
N LYS A 67 8.36 -12.58 1.99
CA LYS A 67 9.12 -12.09 3.15
C LYS A 67 9.67 -10.69 2.94
N ASN A 68 10.07 -10.38 1.72
CA ASN A 68 10.58 -9.05 1.36
C ASN A 68 9.59 -8.40 0.42
N CYS A 69 8.87 -7.40 0.91
CA CYS A 69 7.94 -6.61 0.11
C CYS A 69 8.49 -5.22 -0.14
N LEU A 70 8.18 -4.66 -1.31
CA LEU A 70 8.41 -3.27 -1.63
C LEU A 70 7.06 -2.61 -1.93
N GLU A 71 6.85 -1.42 -1.38
CA GLU A 71 5.73 -0.57 -1.72
C GLU A 71 6.23 0.76 -2.27
N ILE A 72 5.66 1.21 -3.37
CA ILE A 72 5.95 2.50 -3.99
C ILE A 72 4.72 3.39 -3.86
N GLY A 73 4.78 4.33 -2.91
CA GLY A 73 3.65 5.14 -2.44
C GLY A 73 3.12 4.65 -1.10
N THR A 74 3.46 5.36 -0.01
CA THR A 74 3.10 4.96 1.36
C THR A 74 1.82 5.64 1.84
N PHE A 75 1.65 6.91 1.52
CA PHE A 75 0.59 7.77 2.05
C PHE A 75 0.56 7.75 3.59
N THR A 76 -0.51 7.25 4.22
CA THR A 76 -0.61 7.14 5.69
C THR A 76 -0.11 5.81 6.25
N GLY A 77 0.32 4.88 5.38
CA GLY A 77 0.86 3.57 5.73
C GLY A 77 -0.18 2.45 5.86
N TYR A 78 -1.41 2.68 5.38
CA TYR A 78 -2.49 1.69 5.45
C TYR A 78 -2.12 0.36 4.77
N SER A 79 -1.77 0.39 3.50
CA SER A 79 -1.40 -0.80 2.71
C SER A 79 -0.16 -1.50 3.23
N ALA A 80 0.85 -0.72 3.67
CA ALA A 80 2.04 -1.27 4.32
C ALA A 80 1.70 -2.03 5.60
N ILE A 81 0.87 -1.46 6.50
CA ILE A 81 0.43 -2.14 7.72
C ILE A 81 -0.41 -3.37 7.37
N LYS A 82 -1.36 -3.24 6.41
CA LYS A 82 -2.19 -4.35 5.97
C LYS A 82 -1.36 -5.54 5.48
N MET A 83 -0.33 -5.31 4.68
CA MET A 83 0.60 -6.37 4.27
C MET A 83 1.41 -6.90 5.46
N ALA A 84 1.90 -6.02 6.34
CA ALA A 84 2.75 -6.39 7.47
C ALA A 84 2.05 -7.28 8.49
N GLU A 85 0.73 -7.12 8.70
CA GLU A 85 -0.07 -8.00 9.57
C GLU A 85 0.02 -9.48 9.17
N PHE A 86 0.25 -9.76 7.88
CA PHE A 86 0.21 -11.10 7.33
C PHE A 86 1.57 -11.61 6.81
N LEU A 87 2.64 -10.84 6.99
CA LEU A 87 3.98 -11.31 6.70
C LEU A 87 4.37 -12.47 7.62
N PRO A 88 5.08 -13.48 7.12
CA PRO A 88 5.66 -14.52 7.96
C PRO A 88 6.72 -13.94 8.90
N THR A 89 7.12 -14.73 9.90
CA THR A 89 8.16 -14.34 10.85
C THR A 89 9.44 -13.93 10.13
N GLY A 90 9.96 -12.75 10.49
CA GLY A 90 11.13 -12.14 9.86
C GLY A 90 10.85 -11.44 8.53
N GLY A 91 9.58 -11.39 8.10
CA GLY A 91 9.18 -10.63 6.92
C GLY A 91 9.27 -9.12 7.15
N ARG A 92 9.58 -8.37 6.09
CA ARG A 92 9.78 -6.91 6.12
C ARG A 92 9.20 -6.25 4.88
N ILE A 93 8.81 -4.99 5.05
CA ILE A 93 8.35 -4.12 3.97
C ILE A 93 9.25 -2.90 3.91
N ASP A 94 9.77 -2.59 2.72
CA ASP A 94 10.35 -1.29 2.40
C ASP A 94 9.26 -0.49 1.69
N THR A 95 8.93 0.71 2.18
CA THR A 95 7.91 1.58 1.57
C THR A 95 8.47 2.97 1.32
N ILE A 96 8.19 3.55 0.13
CA ILE A 96 8.80 4.80 -0.31
C ILE A 96 7.74 5.91 -0.35
N GLU A 97 8.01 7.02 0.34
CA GLU A 97 7.16 8.21 0.34
C GLU A 97 7.97 9.49 0.12
N ARG A 98 7.52 10.34 -0.80
CA ARG A 98 8.18 11.62 -1.10
C ARG A 98 7.61 12.81 -0.31
N ASN A 99 6.33 12.76 0.05
CA ASN A 99 5.64 13.86 0.72
C ASN A 99 5.98 13.89 2.20
N ILE A 100 6.63 14.96 2.66
CA ILE A 100 7.09 15.12 4.05
C ILE A 100 5.93 15.00 5.06
N ARG A 101 4.73 15.51 4.74
CA ARG A 101 3.54 15.38 5.59
C ARG A 101 3.14 13.92 5.76
N TYR A 102 3.07 13.17 4.65
CA TYR A 102 2.69 11.76 4.69
C TYR A 102 3.78 10.88 5.32
N GLN A 103 5.06 11.22 5.09
CA GLN A 103 6.18 10.56 5.80
C GLN A 103 6.02 10.63 7.32
N LYS A 104 5.64 11.81 7.84
CA LYS A 104 5.43 12.02 9.28
C LYS A 104 4.26 11.15 9.77
N ILE A 105 3.11 11.24 9.12
CA ILE A 105 1.90 10.49 9.49
C ILE A 105 2.16 8.97 9.43
N ALA A 106 2.75 8.47 8.35
CA ALA A 106 3.06 7.06 8.22
C ALA A 106 4.03 6.57 9.30
N GLN A 107 5.09 7.33 9.57
CA GLN A 107 6.05 6.99 10.64
C GLN A 107 5.39 6.94 12.02
N GLU A 108 4.53 7.91 12.34
CA GLU A 108 3.76 7.94 13.58
C GLU A 108 2.82 6.75 13.68
N ASN A 109 2.15 6.38 12.59
CA ASN A 109 1.28 5.20 12.54
C ASN A 109 2.07 3.89 12.74
N PHE A 110 3.22 3.73 12.08
CA PHE A 110 4.06 2.53 12.25
C PHE A 110 4.51 2.36 13.70
N GLN A 111 4.95 3.44 14.35
CA GLN A 111 5.34 3.43 15.76
C GLN A 111 4.16 3.18 16.70
N LYS A 112 3.05 3.92 16.50
CA LYS A 112 1.85 3.84 17.32
C LYS A 112 1.24 2.44 17.36
N TYR A 113 1.30 1.75 16.21
CA TYR A 113 0.69 0.42 16.07
C TYR A 113 1.71 -0.74 16.13
N GLY A 114 2.99 -0.46 16.40
CA GLY A 114 4.02 -1.48 16.63
C GLY A 114 4.48 -2.21 15.36
N PHE A 115 4.58 -1.51 14.24
CA PHE A 115 5.06 -2.05 12.95
C PHE A 115 6.40 -1.49 12.50
N ASP A 116 7.03 -0.61 13.29
CA ASP A 116 8.30 0.03 12.98
C ASP A 116 9.50 -0.95 12.91
N ASP A 117 9.38 -2.13 13.50
CA ASP A 117 10.35 -3.22 13.35
C ASP A 117 10.18 -4.03 12.06
N ARG A 118 9.01 -3.95 11.40
CA ARG A 118 8.68 -4.69 10.17
C ARG A 118 8.60 -3.81 8.93
N ILE A 119 8.34 -2.51 9.10
CA ILE A 119 8.15 -1.56 8.00
C ILE A 119 9.25 -0.52 8.03
N GLN A 120 10.05 -0.49 6.97
CA GLN A 120 11.09 0.51 6.74
C GLN A 120 10.53 1.62 5.85
N LEU A 121 10.31 2.81 6.40
CA LEU A 121 9.93 3.98 5.61
C LEU A 121 11.16 4.62 4.96
N ILE A 122 11.20 4.62 3.64
CA ILE A 122 12.23 5.28 2.84
C ILE A 122 11.70 6.67 2.44
N LYS A 123 12.25 7.72 3.04
CA LYS A 123 11.84 9.11 2.86
C LYS A 123 12.53 9.72 1.63
N ALA A 124 12.01 9.40 0.45
CA ALA A 124 12.65 9.77 -0.81
C ALA A 124 11.64 9.94 -1.95
N ASN A 125 12.11 10.51 -3.07
CA ASN A 125 11.39 10.47 -4.33
C ASN A 125 11.58 9.08 -4.96
N ALA A 126 10.50 8.33 -5.12
CA ALA A 126 10.55 6.97 -5.63
C ALA A 126 11.20 6.84 -7.02
N ARG A 127 11.05 7.86 -7.89
CA ARG A 127 11.68 7.85 -9.23
C ARG A 127 13.22 7.75 -9.18
N GLU A 128 13.81 8.37 -8.16
CA GLU A 128 15.25 8.36 -7.97
C GLU A 128 15.68 7.17 -7.11
N GLU A 129 14.88 6.86 -6.10
CA GLU A 129 15.25 5.84 -5.13
C GLU A 129 15.17 4.42 -5.69
N ILE A 130 14.19 4.14 -6.55
CA ILE A 130 14.02 2.82 -7.17
C ILE A 130 15.28 2.39 -7.96
N THR A 131 16.00 3.35 -8.55
CA THR A 131 17.23 3.08 -9.32
C THR A 131 18.42 2.66 -8.46
N LYS A 132 18.36 2.88 -7.15
CA LYS A 132 19.43 2.59 -6.17
C LYS A 132 19.16 1.29 -5.41
N LEU A 133 17.91 0.79 -5.46
CA LEU A 133 17.56 -0.45 -4.77
C LEU A 133 18.23 -1.63 -5.46
N ASN A 134 18.90 -2.45 -4.65
CA ASN A 134 19.57 -3.68 -5.10
C ASN A 134 19.13 -4.93 -4.34
N LYS A 135 18.20 -4.78 -3.41
CA LYS A 135 17.57 -5.87 -2.66
C LYS A 135 16.56 -6.57 -3.55
N ILE A 136 16.48 -7.89 -3.44
CA ILE A 136 15.48 -8.70 -4.17
C ILE A 136 14.21 -8.78 -3.33
N TYR A 137 13.06 -8.55 -3.97
CA TYR A 137 11.73 -8.56 -3.35
C TYR A 137 10.90 -9.74 -3.86
N ASP A 138 10.11 -10.32 -2.96
CA ASP A 138 9.15 -11.39 -3.29
C ASP A 138 7.84 -10.81 -3.84
N LEU A 139 7.45 -9.62 -3.35
CA LEU A 139 6.24 -8.92 -3.77
C LEU A 139 6.52 -7.41 -3.86
N ILE A 140 6.05 -6.79 -4.95
CA ILE A 140 6.13 -5.34 -5.16
C ILE A 140 4.72 -4.79 -5.40
N TYR A 141 4.33 -3.78 -4.60
CA TYR A 141 3.08 -3.04 -4.77
C TYR A 141 3.38 -1.63 -5.26
N LEU A 142 2.84 -1.29 -6.44
CA LEU A 142 3.02 -0.01 -7.10
C LEU A 142 1.73 0.80 -7.03
N ASP A 143 1.71 1.82 -6.17
CA ASP A 143 0.61 2.76 -6.00
C ASP A 143 1.12 4.20 -5.80
N ALA A 144 1.86 4.68 -6.76
CA ALA A 144 2.44 6.03 -6.76
C ALA A 144 1.85 6.90 -7.89
N ASP A 145 2.61 7.91 -8.34
CA ASP A 145 2.22 8.79 -9.44
C ASP A 145 2.17 8.04 -10.78
N LYS A 146 0.99 7.94 -11.35
CA LYS A 146 0.66 7.10 -12.52
C LYS A 146 1.48 7.47 -13.78
N LEU A 147 1.91 8.73 -13.91
CA LEU A 147 2.76 9.21 -15.02
C LEU A 147 4.10 8.47 -15.15
N TYR A 148 4.58 7.85 -14.07
CA TYR A 148 5.89 7.20 -14.03
C TYR A 148 5.80 5.68 -13.88
N TYR A 149 4.63 5.07 -14.07
CA TYR A 149 4.45 3.63 -13.91
C TYR A 149 5.36 2.80 -14.80
N GLN A 150 5.60 3.22 -16.06
CA GLN A 150 6.57 2.53 -16.94
C GLN A 150 7.98 2.58 -16.33
N HIS A 151 8.41 3.74 -15.84
CA HIS A 151 9.72 3.88 -15.19
C HIS A 151 9.83 2.98 -13.95
N TYR A 152 8.81 2.96 -13.09
CA TYR A 152 8.80 2.08 -11.92
C TYR A 152 8.83 0.61 -12.33
N TYR A 153 8.02 0.22 -13.31
CA TYR A 153 7.99 -1.15 -13.82
C TYR A 153 9.37 -1.61 -14.30
N ASP A 154 10.03 -0.81 -15.14
CA ASP A 154 11.34 -1.13 -15.72
C ASP A 154 12.41 -1.36 -14.64
N HIS A 155 12.32 -0.66 -13.50
CA HIS A 155 13.24 -0.80 -12.37
C HIS A 155 12.80 -1.84 -11.33
N CYS A 156 11.50 -2.13 -11.22
CA CYS A 156 10.98 -3.16 -10.34
C CYS A 156 11.27 -4.58 -10.85
N ILE A 157 11.14 -4.82 -12.16
CA ILE A 157 11.34 -6.16 -12.73
C ILE A 157 12.73 -6.76 -12.42
N PRO A 158 13.85 -6.01 -12.55
CA PRO A 158 15.17 -6.54 -12.23
C PRO A 158 15.38 -6.91 -10.75
N ILE A 159 14.63 -6.28 -9.84
CA ILE A 159 14.70 -6.53 -8.39
C ILE A 159 13.56 -7.42 -7.88
N LEU A 160 12.67 -7.86 -8.75
CA LEU A 160 11.64 -8.84 -8.43
C LEU A 160 12.21 -10.25 -8.58
N LYS A 161 12.03 -11.06 -7.54
CA LYS A 161 12.43 -12.46 -7.52
C LYS A 161 11.73 -13.25 -8.64
N SER A 162 12.40 -14.21 -9.23
CA SER A 162 11.74 -15.16 -10.15
C SER A 162 10.57 -15.87 -9.44
N GLY A 163 9.37 -15.80 -10.05
CA GLY A 163 8.13 -16.25 -9.43
C GLY A 163 7.53 -15.26 -8.41
N GLY A 164 8.12 -14.09 -8.23
CA GLY A 164 7.58 -13.01 -7.41
C GLY A 164 6.37 -12.32 -8.05
N ILE A 165 5.68 -11.49 -7.28
CA ILE A 165 4.43 -10.82 -7.68
C ILE A 165 4.66 -9.31 -7.75
N LEU A 166 4.30 -8.69 -8.89
CA LEU A 166 4.16 -7.25 -9.01
C LEU A 166 2.69 -6.90 -9.17
N ILE A 167 2.21 -5.96 -8.37
CA ILE A 167 0.85 -5.45 -8.38
C ILE A 167 0.91 -3.97 -8.68
N ALA A 168 0.17 -3.53 -9.69
CA ALA A 168 0.05 -2.12 -10.03
C ALA A 168 -1.41 -1.66 -9.87
N ASP A 169 -1.64 -0.66 -9.02
CA ASP A 169 -2.98 -0.14 -8.76
C ASP A 169 -3.37 0.94 -9.77
N ASN A 170 -4.68 1.10 -9.99
CA ASN A 170 -5.30 2.12 -10.84
C ASN A 170 -4.76 2.16 -12.29
N VAL A 171 -4.44 1.02 -12.87
CA VAL A 171 -3.89 0.91 -14.24
C VAL A 171 -4.91 1.27 -15.34
N LEU A 172 -6.17 1.44 -14.99
CA LEU A 172 -7.24 1.90 -15.90
C LEU A 172 -7.50 3.41 -15.80
N TRP A 173 -6.60 4.13 -15.16
CA TRP A 173 -6.65 5.58 -14.97
C TRP A 173 -6.58 6.34 -16.31
#